data_5e69b511826a517c2096cd88843a5a7c
#
_entry.id   5e69b511826a517c2096cd88843a5a7c
#
_cell.length_a   1.000
_cell.length_b   1.000
_cell.length_c   1.000
_cell.angle_alpha   90.00
_cell.angle_beta   90.00
_cell.angle_gamma   90.00
#
_symmetry.space_group_name_H-M   'P 1'
#
loop_
_entity.id
_entity.type
_entity.pdbx_description
1 polymer ?
#
loop_
_entity_poly.entity_id
_entity_poly.type
_entity_poly.pdbx_seq_one_letter_code
_entity_poly.pdbx_strand_id
1 'polypeptide(L)'
;MPKSEEQCKQQRDEMKRRILKDASLYFARNGFGDTKIGDLAKHIGIGQGTIYLYFKSKEELFEEIRNSADNKEEIKKLDALSNLPLPAKTKIDMISSEMEKKLKKDEEYVVKITLLTQLLMEQQDTLYKNDLYKILAKIIRQGQNEGSIVKGDAIYLADLYWGTVYMYALKKLFVSDCKTVSKETLSRLLVI
;
A
#
# COMPACT_ATOMS: atom_id res chain seq x y z
N MET A 1 10.98 37.79 -16.93
CA MET A 1 10.94 38.20 -15.51
C MET A 1 11.58 37.10 -14.68
N PRO A 2 12.45 37.38 -13.71
CA PRO A 2 12.95 36.37 -12.80
C PRO A 2 11.77 35.81 -11.97
N LYS A 3 11.79 34.49 -11.75
CA LYS A 3 10.76 33.80 -10.93
C LYS A 3 10.87 34.28 -9.48
N SER A 4 9.72 34.42 -8.80
CA SER A 4 9.73 34.73 -7.37
C SER A 4 10.28 33.54 -6.58
N GLU A 5 10.83 33.79 -5.38
CA GLU A 5 11.30 32.72 -4.49
C GLU A 5 10.23 31.66 -4.21
N GLU A 6 8.98 32.09 -4.10
CA GLU A 6 7.83 31.23 -3.90
C GLU A 6 7.55 30.32 -5.11
N GLN A 7 7.68 30.84 -6.33
CA GLN A 7 7.57 30.05 -7.57
C GLN A 7 8.71 29.03 -7.69
N CYS A 8 9.92 29.41 -7.30
CA CYS A 8 11.07 28.49 -7.30
C CYS A 8 10.88 27.36 -6.29
N LYS A 9 10.36 27.66 -5.10
CA LYS A 9 10.04 26.67 -4.06
C LYS A 9 8.95 25.70 -4.53
N GLN A 10 7.85 26.22 -5.09
CA GLN A 10 6.77 25.38 -5.63
C GLN A 10 7.27 24.40 -6.71
N GLN A 11 8.08 24.89 -7.66
CA GLN A 11 8.65 24.03 -8.71
C GLN A 11 9.58 22.96 -8.13
N ARG A 12 10.35 23.30 -7.10
CA ARG A 12 11.21 22.33 -6.42
C ARG A 12 10.39 21.25 -5.73
N ASP A 13 9.33 21.64 -5.04
CA ASP A 13 8.44 20.70 -4.33
C ASP A 13 7.66 19.81 -5.32
N GLU A 14 7.22 20.35 -6.45
CA GLU A 14 6.58 19.59 -7.52
C GLU A 14 7.53 18.56 -8.14
N MET A 15 8.77 18.97 -8.45
CA MET A 15 9.77 18.05 -8.99
C MET A 15 10.11 16.94 -7.99
N LYS A 16 10.26 17.29 -6.70
CA LYS A 16 10.50 16.30 -5.65
C LYS A 16 9.36 15.27 -5.58
N ARG A 17 8.10 15.74 -5.59
CA ARG A 17 6.92 14.86 -5.60
C ARG A 17 6.88 13.96 -6.84
N ARG A 18 7.20 14.51 -8.02
CA ARG A 18 7.30 13.73 -9.26
C ARG A 18 8.35 12.64 -9.16
N ILE A 19 9.56 12.97 -8.69
CA ILE A 19 10.63 11.98 -8.51
C ILE A 19 10.19 10.88 -7.55
N LEU A 20 9.60 11.21 -6.40
CA LEU A 20 9.10 10.23 -5.43
C LEU A 20 8.05 9.30 -6.03
N LYS A 21 7.06 9.86 -6.74
CA LYS A 21 5.99 9.11 -7.38
C LYS A 21 6.52 8.12 -8.43
N ASP A 22 7.32 8.63 -9.38
CA ASP A 22 7.83 7.82 -10.49
C ASP A 22 8.85 6.77 -10.00
N ALA A 23 9.69 7.13 -9.00
CA ALA A 23 10.62 6.21 -8.36
C ALA A 23 9.89 5.10 -7.58
N SER A 24 8.80 5.42 -6.88
CA SER A 24 7.98 4.44 -6.19
C SER A 24 7.46 3.37 -7.15
N LEU A 25 6.90 3.78 -8.28
CA LEU A 25 6.43 2.87 -9.32
C LEU A 25 7.56 2.03 -9.91
N TYR A 26 8.71 2.67 -10.16
CA TYR A 26 9.88 2.01 -10.73
C TYR A 26 10.43 0.94 -9.77
N PHE A 27 10.59 1.26 -8.48
CA PHE A 27 11.04 0.30 -7.47
C PHE A 27 10.04 -0.85 -7.26
N ALA A 28 8.74 -0.56 -7.27
CA ALA A 28 7.72 -1.59 -7.15
C ALA A 28 7.76 -2.61 -8.30
N ARG A 29 8.16 -2.18 -9.50
CA ARG A 29 8.25 -3.03 -10.70
C ARG A 29 9.61 -3.74 -10.86
N ASN A 30 10.69 -3.08 -10.49
CA ASN A 30 12.05 -3.55 -10.81
C ASN A 30 12.83 -4.01 -9.58
N GLY A 31 12.29 -3.79 -8.38
CA GLY A 31 13.02 -3.99 -7.13
C GLY A 31 13.99 -2.85 -6.81
N PHE A 32 14.23 -2.62 -5.53
CA PHE A 32 15.17 -1.59 -5.08
C PHE A 32 16.63 -1.99 -5.35
N GLY A 33 17.00 -3.26 -5.04
CA GLY A 33 18.39 -3.74 -5.12
C GLY A 33 18.98 -3.57 -6.52
N ASP A 34 18.26 -4.04 -7.53
CA ASP A 34 18.71 -4.08 -8.91
C ASP A 34 18.60 -2.74 -9.65
N THR A 35 17.91 -1.75 -9.05
CA THR A 35 17.72 -0.44 -9.67
C THR A 35 18.99 0.40 -9.63
N LYS A 36 19.44 0.86 -10.81
CA LYS A 36 20.49 1.89 -10.95
C LYS A 36 19.86 3.27 -11.10
N ILE A 37 20.41 4.27 -10.42
CA ILE A 37 19.88 5.66 -10.48
C ILE A 37 19.88 6.22 -11.90
N GLY A 38 20.85 5.84 -12.74
CA GLY A 38 20.88 6.26 -14.15
C GLY A 38 19.67 5.75 -14.96
N ASP A 39 19.23 4.52 -14.71
CA ASP A 39 18.08 3.93 -15.40
C ASP A 39 16.77 4.51 -14.86
N LEU A 40 16.69 4.74 -13.57
CA LEU A 40 15.58 5.45 -12.93
C LEU A 40 15.44 6.87 -13.51
N ALA A 41 16.55 7.63 -13.62
CA ALA A 41 16.54 8.98 -14.18
C ALA A 41 16.03 9.00 -15.62
N LYS A 42 16.48 8.05 -16.45
CA LYS A 42 15.97 7.86 -17.83
C LYS A 42 14.47 7.57 -17.84
N HIS A 43 13.99 6.71 -16.95
CA HIS A 43 12.57 6.40 -16.84
C HIS A 43 11.73 7.64 -16.50
N ILE A 44 12.19 8.46 -15.57
CA ILE A 44 11.52 9.71 -15.17
C ILE A 44 11.63 10.81 -16.26
N GLY A 45 12.58 10.65 -17.19
CA GLY A 45 12.87 11.65 -18.24
C GLY A 45 13.65 12.86 -17.71
N ILE A 46 14.56 12.66 -16.75
CA ILE A 46 15.43 13.69 -16.16
C ILE A 46 16.88 13.25 -16.16
N GLY A 47 17.80 14.20 -15.95
CA GLY A 47 19.21 13.87 -15.76
C GLY A 47 19.47 13.21 -14.40
N GLN A 48 20.41 12.26 -14.33
CA GLN A 48 20.82 11.62 -13.07
C GLN A 48 21.23 12.66 -12.00
N GLY A 49 21.94 13.72 -12.41
CA GLY A 49 22.30 14.84 -11.53
C GLY A 49 21.10 15.54 -10.91
N THR A 50 19.95 15.56 -11.61
CA THR A 50 18.72 16.13 -11.08
C THR A 50 18.21 15.34 -9.88
N ILE A 51 18.28 14.01 -9.90
CA ILE A 51 17.91 13.18 -8.73
C ILE A 51 18.81 13.53 -7.54
N TYR A 52 20.13 13.66 -7.77
CA TYR A 52 21.08 13.99 -6.72
C TYR A 52 20.97 15.42 -6.15
N LEU A 53 20.26 16.32 -6.82
CA LEU A 53 19.90 17.63 -6.24
C LEU A 53 18.85 17.52 -5.14
N TYR A 54 18.06 16.44 -5.12
CA TYR A 54 16.97 16.21 -4.15
C TYR A 54 17.29 15.14 -3.12
N PHE A 55 18.09 14.14 -3.49
CA PHE A 55 18.40 12.98 -2.66
C PHE A 55 19.88 12.63 -2.80
N LYS A 56 20.58 12.52 -1.68
CA LYS A 56 22.04 12.26 -1.65
C LYS A 56 22.40 10.87 -2.16
N SER A 57 21.46 9.91 -2.05
CA SER A 57 21.67 8.54 -2.49
C SER A 57 20.35 7.87 -2.91
N LYS A 58 20.44 6.68 -3.51
CA LYS A 58 19.31 5.81 -3.81
C LYS A 58 18.58 5.40 -2.52
N GLU A 59 19.33 5.15 -1.47
CA GLU A 59 18.85 4.76 -0.16
C GLU A 59 18.03 5.89 0.48
N GLU A 60 18.51 7.16 0.42
CA GLU A 60 17.75 8.31 0.93
C GLU A 60 16.44 8.49 0.17
N LEU A 61 16.46 8.37 -1.16
CA LEU A 61 15.24 8.41 -1.98
C LEU A 61 14.26 7.30 -1.57
N PHE A 62 14.75 6.09 -1.36
CA PHE A 62 13.92 4.95 -0.97
C PHE A 62 13.36 5.09 0.44
N GLU A 63 14.17 5.58 1.40
CA GLU A 63 13.70 5.88 2.75
C GLU A 63 12.59 6.93 2.76
N GLU A 64 12.70 7.96 1.93
CA GLU A 64 11.64 8.97 1.84
C GLU A 64 10.36 8.41 1.22
N ILE A 65 10.48 7.53 0.22
CA ILE A 65 9.35 6.76 -0.33
C ILE A 65 8.73 5.88 0.77
N ARG A 66 9.52 5.15 1.51
CA ARG A 66 9.06 4.30 2.62
C ARG A 66 8.31 5.11 3.68
N ASN A 67 8.84 6.27 4.05
CA ASN A 67 8.21 7.14 5.03
C ASN A 67 6.91 7.76 4.51
N SER A 68 6.84 8.09 3.20
CA SER A 68 5.62 8.57 2.56
C SER A 68 4.57 7.46 2.38
N ALA A 69 5.01 6.22 2.26
CA ALA A 69 4.15 5.05 2.17
C ALA A 69 3.59 4.60 3.53
N ASP A 70 3.84 5.36 4.61
CA ASP A 70 3.29 5.08 5.94
C ASP A 70 1.77 4.91 5.88
N ASN A 71 1.29 3.80 6.45
CA ASN A 71 -0.12 3.44 6.46
C ASN A 71 -0.83 3.80 7.79
N LYS A 72 -0.26 4.71 8.57
CA LYS A 72 -0.80 5.12 9.89
C LYS A 72 -2.24 5.61 9.80
N GLU A 73 -2.60 6.36 8.77
CA GLU A 73 -3.95 6.84 8.59
C GLU A 73 -4.93 5.70 8.25
N GLU A 74 -4.52 4.74 7.43
CA GLU A 74 -5.30 3.54 7.15
C GLU A 74 -5.48 2.68 8.40
N ILE A 75 -4.41 2.51 9.18
CA ILE A 75 -4.46 1.78 10.46
C ILE A 75 -5.43 2.46 11.42
N LYS A 76 -5.35 3.79 11.60
CA LYS A 76 -6.29 4.54 12.45
C LYS A 76 -7.74 4.38 11.99
N LYS A 77 -8.02 4.45 10.69
CA LYS A 77 -9.37 4.24 10.15
C LYS A 77 -9.88 2.83 10.38
N LEU A 78 -9.01 1.83 10.19
CA LEU A 78 -9.35 0.44 10.42
C LEU A 78 -9.58 0.15 11.91
N ASP A 79 -8.76 0.73 12.79
CA ASP A 79 -8.93 0.59 14.24
C ASP A 79 -10.23 1.26 14.70
N ALA A 80 -10.51 2.48 14.24
CA ALA A 80 -11.77 3.16 14.51
C ALA A 80 -12.98 2.31 14.08
N LEU A 81 -12.95 1.75 12.86
CA LEU A 81 -14.00 0.85 12.37
C LEU A 81 -14.12 -0.41 13.26
N SER A 82 -12.99 -0.97 13.70
CA SER A 82 -12.98 -2.17 14.56
C SER A 82 -13.74 -1.96 15.87
N ASN A 83 -13.73 -0.72 16.38
CA ASN A 83 -14.35 -0.34 17.65
C ASN A 83 -15.82 0.12 17.52
N LEU A 84 -16.37 0.26 16.31
CA LEU A 84 -17.77 0.62 16.12
C LEU A 84 -18.69 -0.52 16.63
N PRO A 85 -19.88 -0.19 17.18
CA PRO A 85 -20.88 -1.16 17.59
C PRO A 85 -21.67 -1.71 16.38
N LEU A 86 -20.94 -2.31 15.45
CA LEU A 86 -21.49 -2.91 14.23
C LEU A 86 -21.18 -4.40 14.19
N PRO A 87 -22.06 -5.23 13.56
CA PRO A 87 -21.77 -6.64 13.31
C PRO A 87 -20.47 -6.80 12.53
N ALA A 88 -19.70 -7.84 12.84
CA ALA A 88 -18.42 -8.11 12.18
C ALA A 88 -18.57 -8.25 10.66
N LYS A 89 -19.63 -8.91 10.18
CA LYS A 89 -19.96 -9.01 8.76
C LYS A 89 -20.01 -7.64 8.08
N THR A 90 -20.72 -6.68 8.70
CA THR A 90 -20.83 -5.31 8.18
C THR A 90 -19.46 -4.63 8.09
N LYS A 91 -18.62 -4.80 9.13
CA LYS A 91 -17.25 -4.26 9.11
C LYS A 91 -16.41 -4.85 7.98
N ILE A 92 -16.47 -6.17 7.77
CA ILE A 92 -15.79 -6.87 6.67
C ILE A 92 -16.28 -6.36 5.31
N ASP A 93 -17.59 -6.18 5.12
CA ASP A 93 -18.16 -5.67 3.88
C ASP A 93 -17.69 -4.23 3.60
N MET A 94 -17.58 -3.39 4.62
CA MET A 94 -17.05 -2.02 4.49
C MET A 94 -15.57 -2.02 4.10
N ILE A 95 -14.75 -2.84 4.75
CA ILE A 95 -13.32 -3.00 4.43
C ILE A 95 -13.18 -3.50 2.98
N SER A 96 -13.92 -4.54 2.60
CA SER A 96 -13.87 -5.14 1.26
C SER A 96 -14.29 -4.15 0.17
N SER A 97 -15.31 -3.32 0.43
CA SER A 97 -15.76 -2.27 -0.48
C SER A 97 -14.68 -1.19 -0.68
N GLU A 98 -14.01 -0.77 0.41
CA GLU A 98 -12.92 0.20 0.31
C GLU A 98 -11.71 -0.36 -0.42
N MET A 99 -11.35 -1.64 -0.19
CA MET A 99 -10.25 -2.30 -0.89
C MET A 99 -10.53 -2.43 -2.39
N GLU A 100 -11.74 -2.86 -2.78
CA GLU A 100 -12.14 -2.89 -4.18
C GLU A 100 -12.01 -1.53 -4.84
N LYS A 101 -12.52 -0.47 -4.19
CA LYS A 101 -12.45 0.90 -4.69
C LYS A 101 -11.01 1.38 -4.89
N LYS A 102 -10.16 1.17 -3.88
CA LYS A 102 -8.74 1.55 -3.94
C LYS A 102 -8.01 0.78 -5.02
N LEU A 103 -8.17 -0.54 -5.07
CA LEU A 103 -7.54 -1.36 -6.11
C LEU A 103 -8.00 -0.99 -7.52
N LYS A 104 -9.23 -0.52 -7.71
CA LYS A 104 -9.74 -0.11 -9.03
C LYS A 104 -9.22 1.25 -9.48
N LYS A 105 -9.21 2.23 -8.59
CA LYS A 105 -9.12 3.66 -8.94
C LYS A 105 -7.86 4.36 -8.43
N ASP A 106 -7.14 3.77 -7.48
CA ASP A 106 -6.03 4.43 -6.80
C ASP A 106 -4.72 3.72 -7.14
N GLU A 107 -4.06 4.19 -8.20
CA GLU A 107 -2.77 3.65 -8.65
C GLU A 107 -1.67 3.87 -7.61
N GLU A 108 -1.70 5.00 -6.91
CA GLU A 108 -0.74 5.32 -5.86
C GLU A 108 -0.89 4.35 -4.68
N TYR A 109 -2.12 4.01 -4.30
CA TYR A 109 -2.39 2.98 -3.29
C TYR A 109 -1.85 1.61 -3.71
N VAL A 110 -2.05 1.22 -4.98
CA VAL A 110 -1.55 -0.06 -5.52
C VAL A 110 -0.03 -0.14 -5.41
N VAL A 111 0.68 0.91 -5.80
CA VAL A 111 2.15 0.99 -5.68
C VAL A 111 2.57 0.95 -4.22
N LYS A 112 1.92 1.74 -3.37
CA LYS A 112 2.19 1.84 -1.93
C LYS A 112 2.06 0.49 -1.24
N ILE A 113 0.93 -0.22 -1.42
CA ILE A 113 0.72 -1.52 -0.75
C ILE A 113 1.70 -2.59 -1.25
N THR A 114 2.07 -2.54 -2.53
CA THR A 114 3.07 -3.46 -3.09
C THR A 114 4.43 -3.26 -2.43
N LEU A 115 4.91 -2.01 -2.35
CA LEU A 115 6.19 -1.69 -1.71
C LEU A 115 6.19 -2.04 -0.21
N LEU A 116 5.12 -1.67 0.52
CA LEU A 116 5.02 -1.98 1.94
C LEU A 116 5.03 -3.49 2.21
N THR A 117 4.35 -4.28 1.37
CA THR A 117 4.33 -5.73 1.55
C THR A 117 5.69 -6.35 1.23
N GLN A 118 6.39 -5.88 0.20
CA GLN A 118 7.77 -6.32 -0.08
C GLN A 118 8.68 -6.05 1.13
N LEU A 119 8.62 -4.84 1.69
CA LEU A 119 9.39 -4.47 2.88
C LEU A 119 9.07 -5.32 4.11
N LEU A 120 7.78 -5.64 4.31
CA LEU A 120 7.35 -6.52 5.42
C LEU A 120 7.84 -7.96 5.23
N MET A 121 7.88 -8.46 4.00
CA MET A 121 8.40 -9.81 3.70
C MET A 121 9.91 -9.91 3.92
N GLU A 122 10.67 -8.85 3.68
CA GLU A 122 12.10 -8.79 3.99
C GLU A 122 12.37 -8.85 5.51
N GLN A 123 11.42 -8.38 6.32
CA GLN A 123 11.48 -8.39 7.79
C GLN A 123 10.70 -9.57 8.38
N GLN A 124 11.14 -10.79 8.11
CA GLN A 124 10.44 -12.07 8.36
C GLN A 124 9.69 -12.20 9.70
N ASP A 125 10.20 -11.61 10.79
CA ASP A 125 9.61 -11.74 12.13
C ASP A 125 8.49 -10.74 12.45
N THR A 126 8.20 -9.77 11.58
CA THR A 126 7.32 -8.64 11.90
C THR A 126 5.99 -8.64 11.15
N LEU A 127 5.81 -9.47 10.13
CA LEU A 127 4.61 -9.47 9.28
C LEU A 127 3.33 -9.59 10.12
N TYR A 128 3.21 -10.64 10.92
CA TYR A 128 2.02 -10.90 11.77
C TYR A 128 1.93 -10.01 13.02
N LYS A 129 3.00 -9.29 13.34
CA LYS A 129 3.02 -8.28 14.40
C LYS A 129 2.48 -6.93 13.94
N ASN A 130 2.25 -6.76 12.64
CA ASN A 130 1.69 -5.54 12.06
C ASN A 130 0.26 -5.31 12.56
N ASP A 131 -0.08 -4.07 12.86
CA ASP A 131 -1.38 -3.69 13.41
C ASP A 131 -2.54 -3.95 12.44
N LEU A 132 -2.32 -3.90 11.12
CA LEU A 132 -3.34 -4.27 10.13
C LEU A 132 -3.86 -5.69 10.35
N TYR A 133 -2.96 -6.65 10.60
CA TYR A 133 -3.32 -8.04 10.85
C TYR A 133 -4.04 -8.21 12.19
N LYS A 134 -3.54 -7.57 13.25
CA LYS A 134 -4.14 -7.65 14.59
C LYS A 134 -5.54 -7.06 14.63
N ILE A 135 -5.75 -5.89 13.98
CA ILE A 135 -7.05 -5.23 13.96
C ILE A 135 -8.06 -6.04 13.15
N LEU A 136 -7.67 -6.56 11.98
CA LEU A 136 -8.57 -7.43 11.20
C LEU A 136 -8.88 -8.72 11.96
N ALA A 137 -7.88 -9.34 12.61
CA ALA A 137 -8.09 -10.53 13.43
C ALA A 137 -9.04 -10.27 14.62
N LYS A 138 -9.05 -9.05 15.19
CA LYS A 138 -10.02 -8.63 16.20
C LYS A 138 -11.45 -8.67 15.66
N ILE A 139 -11.67 -8.11 14.44
CA ILE A 139 -12.98 -8.14 13.77
C ILE A 139 -13.39 -9.59 13.44
N ILE A 140 -12.46 -10.42 12.98
CA ILE A 140 -12.68 -11.82 12.67
C ILE A 140 -13.14 -12.58 13.93
N ARG A 141 -12.44 -12.42 15.08
CA ARG A 141 -12.86 -13.04 16.36
C ARG A 141 -14.25 -12.60 16.80
N GLN A 142 -14.57 -11.31 16.63
CA GLN A 142 -15.94 -10.83 16.88
C GLN A 142 -16.94 -11.61 16.03
N GLY A 143 -16.71 -11.73 14.71
CA GLY A 143 -17.64 -12.42 13.81
C GLY A 143 -17.71 -13.93 14.03
N GLN A 144 -16.66 -14.57 14.50
CA GLN A 144 -16.66 -15.97 14.92
C GLN A 144 -17.57 -16.16 16.15
N ASN A 145 -17.54 -15.25 17.10
CA ASN A 145 -18.43 -15.24 18.27
C ASN A 145 -19.89 -14.95 17.87
N GLU A 146 -20.11 -14.11 16.85
CA GLU A 146 -21.43 -13.82 16.28
C GLU A 146 -21.96 -14.96 15.38
N GLY A 147 -21.11 -15.93 14.99
CA GLY A 147 -21.46 -16.98 14.04
C GLY A 147 -21.58 -16.52 12.59
N SER A 148 -21.04 -15.36 12.25
CA SER A 148 -21.12 -14.74 10.93
C SER A 148 -19.84 -14.86 10.08
N ILE A 149 -18.73 -15.32 10.71
CA ILE A 149 -17.43 -15.51 10.06
C ILE A 149 -16.96 -16.95 10.25
N VAL A 150 -16.25 -17.46 9.24
CA VAL A 150 -15.70 -18.83 9.25
C VAL A 150 -14.81 -19.07 10.46
N LYS A 151 -14.86 -20.30 10.99
CA LYS A 151 -14.01 -20.71 12.11
C LYS A 151 -12.56 -20.90 11.65
N GLY A 152 -11.62 -20.67 12.55
CA GLY A 152 -10.20 -20.87 12.31
C GLY A 152 -9.33 -19.86 13.06
N ASP A 153 -8.03 -19.94 12.88
CA ASP A 153 -7.11 -18.96 13.44
C ASP A 153 -7.34 -17.58 12.83
N ALA A 154 -7.63 -16.58 13.65
CA ALA A 154 -8.02 -15.25 13.19
C ALA A 154 -6.86 -14.47 12.54
N ILE A 155 -5.61 -14.74 12.95
CA ILE A 155 -4.43 -14.13 12.33
C ILE A 155 -4.19 -14.75 10.95
N TYR A 156 -4.31 -16.07 10.83
CA TYR A 156 -4.20 -16.75 9.54
C TYR A 156 -5.29 -16.31 8.55
N LEU A 157 -6.52 -16.15 9.01
CA LEU A 157 -7.62 -15.64 8.19
C LEU A 157 -7.39 -14.18 7.76
N ALA A 158 -6.81 -13.35 8.63
CA ALA A 158 -6.40 -12.00 8.28
C ALA A 158 -5.28 -12.00 7.24
N ASP A 159 -4.34 -12.97 7.34
CA ASP A 159 -3.28 -13.15 6.35
C ASP A 159 -3.83 -13.54 4.98
N LEU A 160 -4.75 -14.49 4.90
CA LEU A 160 -5.42 -14.85 3.65
C LEU A 160 -6.13 -13.64 3.01
N TYR A 161 -6.78 -12.83 3.81
CA TYR A 161 -7.46 -11.64 3.33
C TYR A 161 -6.48 -10.60 2.78
N TRP A 162 -5.49 -10.18 3.56
CA TRP A 162 -4.50 -9.19 3.13
C TRP A 162 -3.61 -9.72 2.02
N GLY A 163 -3.23 -11.00 2.05
CA GLY A 163 -2.50 -11.67 0.99
C GLY A 163 -3.26 -11.64 -0.35
N THR A 164 -4.59 -11.80 -0.32
CA THR A 164 -5.44 -11.65 -1.52
C THR A 164 -5.42 -10.22 -2.03
N VAL A 165 -5.61 -9.22 -1.16
CA VAL A 165 -5.54 -7.80 -1.53
C VAL A 165 -4.18 -7.47 -2.16
N TYR A 166 -3.08 -7.91 -1.54
CA TYR A 166 -1.73 -7.72 -2.05
C TYR A 166 -1.51 -8.39 -3.42
N MET A 167 -1.95 -9.64 -3.58
CA MET A 167 -1.80 -10.35 -4.85
C MET A 167 -2.51 -9.62 -6.00
N TYR A 168 -3.68 -9.04 -5.75
CA TYR A 168 -4.38 -8.26 -6.77
C TYR A 168 -3.74 -6.90 -7.04
N ALA A 169 -3.15 -6.26 -6.04
CA ALA A 169 -2.33 -5.05 -6.23
C ALA A 169 -1.10 -5.37 -7.10
N LEU A 170 -0.39 -6.45 -6.78
CA LEU A 170 0.76 -6.90 -7.57
C LEU A 170 0.38 -7.23 -9.02
N LYS A 171 -0.69 -8.01 -9.23
CA LYS A 171 -1.19 -8.30 -10.58
C LYS A 171 -1.47 -7.04 -11.38
N LYS A 172 -2.05 -6.01 -10.77
CA LYS A 172 -2.36 -4.75 -11.44
C LYS A 172 -1.12 -3.99 -11.92
N LEU A 173 0.04 -4.16 -11.28
CA LEU A 173 1.30 -3.55 -11.72
C LEU A 173 1.92 -4.27 -12.93
N PHE A 174 1.67 -5.58 -13.10
CA PHE A 174 2.36 -6.41 -14.08
C PHE A 174 1.46 -6.96 -15.20
N VAL A 175 0.14 -6.94 -15.01
CA VAL A 175 -0.83 -7.52 -15.96
C VAL A 175 -1.73 -6.42 -16.49
N SER A 176 -1.63 -6.14 -17.80
CA SER A 176 -2.30 -5.01 -18.47
C SER A 176 -3.83 -5.00 -18.28
N ASP A 177 -4.51 -6.14 -18.40
CA ASP A 177 -5.96 -6.25 -18.31
C ASP A 177 -6.42 -6.98 -17.04
N CYS A 178 -5.71 -6.77 -15.92
CA CYS A 178 -6.02 -7.44 -14.68
C CYS A 178 -7.38 -7.02 -14.13
N LYS A 179 -8.31 -7.99 -14.02
CA LYS A 179 -9.56 -7.78 -13.29
C LYS A 179 -9.25 -7.59 -11.80
N THR A 180 -9.79 -6.54 -11.23
CA THR A 180 -9.68 -6.27 -9.79
C THR A 180 -10.57 -7.25 -9.01
N VAL A 181 -10.15 -7.65 -7.82
CA VAL A 181 -10.99 -8.44 -6.92
C VAL A 181 -12.21 -7.62 -6.50
N SER A 182 -13.39 -8.23 -6.52
CA SER A 182 -14.61 -7.57 -6.05
C SER A 182 -14.75 -7.66 -4.54
N LYS A 183 -15.55 -6.74 -3.96
CA LYS A 183 -15.89 -6.77 -2.54
C LYS A 183 -16.55 -8.08 -2.12
N GLU A 184 -17.42 -8.64 -2.99
CA GLU A 184 -18.10 -9.91 -2.73
C GLU A 184 -17.09 -11.06 -2.62
N THR A 185 -16.07 -11.08 -3.49
CA THR A 185 -15.03 -12.10 -3.43
C THR A 185 -14.18 -11.96 -2.16
N LEU A 186 -13.80 -10.72 -1.81
CA LEU A 186 -13.05 -10.49 -0.57
C LEU A 186 -13.86 -10.84 0.69
N SER A 187 -15.12 -10.41 0.75
CA SER A 187 -15.99 -10.74 1.90
C SER A 187 -16.20 -12.25 2.04
N ARG A 188 -16.38 -12.98 0.94
CA ARG A 188 -16.55 -14.44 0.96
C ARG A 188 -15.35 -15.23 1.46
N LEU A 189 -14.18 -14.64 1.56
CA LEU A 189 -13.03 -15.29 2.21
C LEU A 189 -13.28 -15.51 3.70
N LEU A 190 -14.12 -14.67 4.32
CA LEU A 190 -14.32 -14.63 5.76
C LEU A 190 -15.77 -14.86 6.18
N VAL A 191 -16.73 -14.34 5.43
CA VAL A 191 -18.18 -14.33 5.79
C VAL A 191 -18.85 -15.62 5.31
N ILE A 192 -19.66 -16.20 6.20
CA ILE A 192 -20.49 -17.39 5.95
C ILE A 192 -21.79 -16.96 5.24
#